data_19c324c7f5c43066df5adb67a766a4be
#
_entry.id   19c324c7f5c43066df5adb67a766a4be
#
_cell.length_a   1.000
_cell.length_b   1.000
_cell.length_c   1.000
_cell.angle_alpha   90.00
_cell.angle_beta   90.00
_cell.angle_gamma   90.00
#
_symmetry.space_group_name_H-M   'P 1'
#
loop_
_entity.id
_entity.type
_entity.pdbx_description
1 polymer ?
#
loop_
_entity_poly.entity_id
_entity_poly.type
_entity_poly.pdbx_seq_one_letter_code
_entity_poly.pdbx_strand_id
1 'polypeptide(L)'
;MPTPEMSDATTKGVRVGATAYYLPEESDPESNKYLFGYTIVVANTGEAPVRLVSRHWVIIDGKGNREEVQGPGVVGKTPRLEPGQAFKYQSFCPLPTPWGTMEGTYQMERDDGETFDANIGRFYLAVQRESEQKPERKPARPNAGRKPRG
;
A
#
# COMPACT_ATOMS: atom_id res chain seq x y z
N MET A 1 -4.58 17.06 1.65
CA MET A 1 -5.29 16.12 2.53
C MET A 1 -5.19 14.71 1.98
N PRO A 2 -4.80 13.74 2.78
CA PRO A 2 -4.85 12.36 2.30
C PRO A 2 -6.28 11.92 2.07
N THR A 3 -6.47 11.07 1.06
CA THR A 3 -7.75 10.43 0.82
C THR A 3 -7.78 9.12 1.59
N PRO A 4 -8.97 8.47 1.69
CA PRO A 4 -9.01 7.15 2.36
C PRO A 4 -8.09 6.12 1.72
N GLU A 5 -7.74 6.27 0.44
CA GLU A 5 -6.82 5.36 -0.25
C GLU A 5 -5.37 5.63 0.10
N MET A 6 -5.08 6.60 0.95
CA MET A 6 -3.72 6.96 1.33
C MET A 6 -3.57 6.92 2.84
N SER A 7 -2.37 6.62 3.29
CA SER A 7 -2.06 6.73 4.71
C SER A 7 -0.60 7.18 4.87
N ASP A 8 -0.30 7.69 6.05
CA ASP A 8 1.02 8.21 6.37
C ASP A 8 1.20 8.09 7.88
N ALA A 9 2.24 7.38 8.30
CA ALA A 9 2.52 7.18 9.71
C ALA A 9 4.02 7.21 9.94
N THR A 10 4.43 7.75 11.06
CA THR A 10 5.84 7.82 11.42
C THR A 10 6.03 7.18 12.79
N THR A 11 6.96 6.24 12.88
CA THR A 11 7.30 5.53 14.11
C THR A 11 8.81 5.60 14.29
N LYS A 12 9.26 6.22 15.38
CA LYS A 12 10.69 6.29 15.73
C LYS A 12 11.54 6.73 14.54
N GLY A 13 11.05 7.72 13.81
CA GLY A 13 11.77 8.27 12.66
C GLY A 13 11.57 7.54 11.35
N VAL A 14 10.84 6.42 11.34
CA VAL A 14 10.55 5.71 10.09
C VAL A 14 9.17 6.11 9.63
N ARG A 15 9.12 6.76 8.47
CA ARG A 15 7.87 7.25 7.89
C ARG A 15 7.41 6.31 6.79
N VAL A 16 6.16 5.86 6.86
CA VAL A 16 5.60 4.93 5.89
C VAL A 16 4.41 5.60 5.23
N GLY A 17 4.51 5.83 3.92
CA GLY A 17 3.41 6.34 3.11
C GLY A 17 2.87 5.24 2.25
N ALA A 18 1.55 5.16 2.13
CA ALA A 18 0.88 4.15 1.33
C ALA A 18 -0.17 4.81 0.45
N THR A 19 -0.30 4.31 -0.78
CA THR A 19 -1.30 4.78 -1.72
C THR A 19 -1.82 3.58 -2.49
N ALA A 20 -3.14 3.42 -2.55
CA ALA A 20 -3.76 2.30 -3.23
C ALA A 20 -4.55 2.79 -4.45
N TYR A 21 -4.70 1.91 -5.43
CA TYR A 21 -5.44 2.21 -6.64
C TYR A 21 -6.03 0.92 -7.20
N TYR A 22 -7.18 1.08 -7.85
CA TYR A 22 -7.89 -0.04 -8.45
C TYR A 22 -7.32 -0.34 -9.84
N LEU A 23 -7.24 -1.63 -10.18
CA LEU A 23 -6.74 -2.08 -11.47
C LEU A 23 -7.88 -2.74 -12.24
N PRO A 24 -8.72 -1.95 -12.94
CA PRO A 24 -9.89 -2.51 -13.58
C PRO A 24 -9.56 -3.50 -14.70
N GLU A 25 -8.45 -3.29 -15.38
CA GLU A 25 -8.12 -4.16 -16.51
C GLU A 25 -7.67 -5.54 -16.07
N GLU A 26 -7.19 -5.67 -14.82
CA GLU A 26 -6.80 -6.95 -14.26
C GLU A 26 -7.87 -7.55 -13.37
N SER A 27 -9.04 -6.91 -13.29
CA SER A 27 -10.11 -7.34 -12.40
C SER A 27 -11.20 -8.01 -13.19
N ASP A 28 -12.02 -8.81 -12.49
CA ASP A 28 -13.18 -9.48 -13.08
C ASP A 28 -14.31 -9.41 -12.07
N PRO A 29 -15.03 -8.26 -12.03
CA PRO A 29 -16.09 -8.09 -11.03
C PRO A 29 -17.21 -9.12 -11.13
N GLU A 30 -17.48 -9.63 -12.33
CA GLU A 30 -18.53 -10.63 -12.48
C GLU A 30 -18.18 -11.93 -11.77
N SER A 31 -16.88 -12.18 -11.56
CA SER A 31 -16.41 -13.34 -10.81
C SER A 31 -15.98 -12.95 -9.40
N ASN A 32 -16.33 -11.75 -8.94
CA ASN A 32 -15.96 -11.24 -7.63
C ASN A 32 -14.45 -11.20 -7.45
N LYS A 33 -13.75 -10.74 -8.48
CA LYS A 33 -12.29 -10.61 -8.45
C LYS A 33 -11.92 -9.16 -8.70
N TYR A 34 -11.41 -8.52 -7.65
CA TYR A 34 -11.02 -7.12 -7.68
C TYR A 34 -9.55 -7.03 -7.34
N LEU A 35 -8.73 -6.53 -8.27
CA LEU A 35 -7.30 -6.41 -8.04
C LEU A 35 -6.94 -4.97 -7.80
N PHE A 36 -6.19 -4.75 -6.71
CA PHE A 36 -5.71 -3.42 -6.35
C PHE A 36 -4.19 -3.44 -6.35
N GLY A 37 -3.63 -2.32 -6.78
CA GLY A 37 -2.22 -2.08 -6.60
C GLY A 37 -2.00 -1.13 -5.45
N TYR A 38 -0.81 -1.16 -4.87
CA TYR A 38 -0.47 -0.17 -3.86
C TYR A 38 1.01 0.14 -3.94
N THR A 39 1.33 1.37 -3.60
CA THR A 39 2.70 1.87 -3.58
C THR A 39 3.04 2.24 -2.14
N ILE A 40 4.19 1.78 -1.68
CA ILE A 40 4.68 2.08 -0.34
C ILE A 40 5.99 2.85 -0.46
N VAL A 41 6.14 3.87 0.37
CA VAL A 41 7.41 4.58 0.52
C VAL A 41 7.80 4.49 1.98
N VAL A 42 8.94 3.89 2.25
CA VAL A 42 9.49 3.79 3.60
C VAL A 42 10.69 4.73 3.66
N ALA A 43 10.63 5.76 4.50
CA ALA A 43 11.66 6.77 4.57
C ALA A 43 12.27 6.82 5.96
N ASN A 44 13.59 6.91 6.03
CA ASN A 44 14.29 7.09 7.29
C ASN A 44 14.46 8.60 7.52
N THR A 45 13.59 9.15 8.37
CA THR A 45 13.66 10.57 8.74
C THR A 45 14.36 10.78 10.07
N GLY A 46 14.91 9.71 10.66
CA GLY A 46 15.63 9.78 11.91
C GLY A 46 17.11 10.03 11.70
N GLU A 47 17.89 9.79 12.75
CA GLU A 47 19.31 10.10 12.76
C GLU A 47 20.21 8.89 12.71
N ALA A 48 19.67 7.68 12.75
CA ALA A 48 20.45 6.44 12.73
C ALA A 48 19.94 5.54 11.60
N PRO A 49 20.84 4.71 11.04
CA PRO A 49 20.42 3.76 10.00
C PRO A 49 19.40 2.75 10.51
N VAL A 50 18.61 2.22 9.61
CA VAL A 50 17.59 1.24 9.96
C VAL A 50 17.40 0.29 8.78
N ARG A 51 17.11 -0.99 9.09
CA ARG A 51 16.86 -2.01 8.06
C ARG A 51 15.44 -2.52 8.21
N LEU A 52 14.75 -2.64 7.09
CA LEU A 52 13.43 -3.27 7.06
C LEU A 52 13.66 -4.78 6.94
N VAL A 53 13.25 -5.54 7.97
CA VAL A 53 13.57 -6.96 8.05
C VAL A 53 12.40 -7.83 7.61
N SER A 54 11.18 -7.48 8.01
CA SER A 54 10.01 -8.30 7.71
C SER A 54 8.75 -7.43 7.69
N ARG A 55 7.66 -8.04 7.25
CA ARG A 55 6.39 -7.33 7.12
C ARG A 55 5.26 -8.14 7.72
N HIS A 56 4.25 -7.44 8.20
CA HIS A 56 3.03 -8.04 8.70
C HIS A 56 1.86 -7.20 8.21
N TRP A 57 0.99 -7.79 7.41
CA TRP A 57 -0.18 -7.12 6.86
C TRP A 57 -1.45 -7.70 7.45
N VAL A 58 -2.42 -6.84 7.69
CA VAL A 58 -3.78 -7.23 8.05
C VAL A 58 -4.68 -6.68 6.96
N ILE A 59 -5.37 -7.58 6.27
CA ILE A 59 -6.23 -7.24 5.14
C ILE A 59 -7.65 -7.64 5.51
N ILE A 60 -8.59 -6.70 5.39
CA ILE A 60 -9.99 -6.96 5.70
C ILE A 60 -10.80 -6.59 4.47
N ASP A 61 -11.60 -7.54 3.97
CA ASP A 61 -12.41 -7.27 2.80
C ASP A 61 -13.75 -6.64 3.20
N GLY A 62 -14.57 -6.32 2.18
CA GLY A 62 -15.82 -5.63 2.42
C GLY A 62 -16.86 -6.43 3.18
N LYS A 63 -16.65 -7.73 3.31
CA LYS A 63 -17.54 -8.59 4.10
C LYS A 63 -17.02 -8.82 5.51
N GLY A 64 -15.88 -8.23 5.85
CA GLY A 64 -15.30 -8.37 7.16
C GLY A 64 -14.39 -9.58 7.32
N ASN A 65 -14.09 -10.29 6.25
CA ASN A 65 -13.12 -11.39 6.31
C ASN A 65 -11.73 -10.85 6.48
N ARG A 66 -10.98 -11.43 7.41
CA ARG A 66 -9.66 -10.95 7.80
C ARG A 66 -8.60 -11.95 7.36
N GLU A 67 -7.57 -11.43 6.74
CA GLU A 67 -6.41 -12.21 6.33
C GLU A 67 -5.16 -11.53 6.85
N GLU A 68 -4.21 -12.33 7.36
CA GLU A 68 -2.93 -11.79 7.80
C GLU A 68 -1.83 -12.42 6.97
N VAL A 69 -0.87 -11.57 6.55
CA VAL A 69 0.24 -12.00 5.72
C VAL A 69 1.53 -11.58 6.41
N GLN A 70 2.40 -12.53 6.68
CA GLN A 70 3.71 -12.27 7.26
C GLN A 70 4.78 -12.84 6.36
N GLY A 71 5.92 -12.16 6.31
CA GLY A 71 7.02 -12.66 5.53
C GLY A 71 8.24 -11.77 5.65
N PRO A 72 9.40 -12.28 5.18
CA PRO A 72 10.64 -11.51 5.24
C PRO A 72 10.66 -10.42 4.17
N GLY A 73 11.18 -9.26 4.54
CA GLY A 73 11.44 -8.19 3.61
C GLY A 73 10.22 -7.67 2.88
N VAL A 74 10.47 -6.96 1.80
CA VAL A 74 9.46 -6.45 0.89
C VAL A 74 9.96 -6.68 -0.53
N VAL A 75 9.12 -7.26 -1.39
CA VAL A 75 9.42 -7.62 -2.78
C VAL A 75 10.82 -8.24 -2.91
N GLY A 76 11.15 -9.14 -1.99
CA GLY A 76 12.41 -9.88 -2.03
C GLY A 76 13.61 -9.13 -1.50
N LYS A 77 13.43 -7.99 -0.83
CA LYS A 77 14.54 -7.15 -0.37
C LYS A 77 14.38 -6.80 1.10
N THR A 78 15.53 -6.62 1.78
CA THR A 78 15.57 -6.12 3.16
C THR A 78 16.40 -4.84 3.17
N PRO A 79 15.83 -3.74 2.69
CA PRO A 79 16.62 -2.53 2.47
C PRO A 79 17.10 -1.91 3.78
N ARG A 80 18.37 -1.49 3.77
CA ARG A 80 18.95 -0.72 4.85
C ARG A 80 18.96 0.74 4.44
N LEU A 81 18.42 1.61 5.27
CA LEU A 81 18.25 3.01 4.95
C LEU A 81 19.08 3.86 5.87
N GLU A 82 19.97 4.67 5.28
CA GLU A 82 20.65 5.72 6.01
C GLU A 82 19.68 6.87 6.26
N PRO A 83 20.00 7.73 7.25
CA PRO A 83 19.15 8.92 7.42
C PRO A 83 18.99 9.70 6.11
N GLY A 84 17.75 10.02 5.78
CA GLY A 84 17.41 10.73 4.55
C GLY A 84 17.13 9.84 3.37
N GLN A 85 17.34 8.53 3.47
CA GLN A 85 17.07 7.62 2.36
C GLN A 85 15.67 7.04 2.46
N ALA A 86 15.16 6.63 1.31
CA ALA A 86 13.82 6.03 1.22
C ALA A 86 13.85 4.86 0.26
N PHE A 87 12.95 3.91 0.51
CA PHE A 87 12.74 2.76 -0.36
C PHE A 87 11.28 2.77 -0.80
N LYS A 88 11.07 2.69 -2.12
CA LYS A 88 9.73 2.71 -2.70
C LYS A 88 9.50 1.41 -3.45
N TYR A 89 8.31 0.82 -3.26
CA TYR A 89 7.97 -0.39 -3.99
C TYR A 89 6.47 -0.43 -4.26
N GLN A 90 6.09 -1.30 -5.19
CA GLN A 90 4.71 -1.54 -5.55
C GLN A 90 4.39 -3.01 -5.37
N SER A 91 3.13 -3.30 -5.03
CA SER A 91 2.68 -4.66 -4.91
C SER A 91 1.19 -4.69 -5.19
N PHE A 92 0.57 -5.85 -5.00
CA PHE A 92 -0.81 -6.06 -5.39
C PHE A 92 -1.57 -6.76 -4.30
N CYS A 93 -2.87 -6.50 -4.25
CA CYS A 93 -3.76 -7.15 -3.29
C CYS A 93 -5.07 -7.50 -3.98
N PRO A 94 -5.36 -8.79 -4.16
CA PRO A 94 -6.66 -9.21 -4.70
C PRO A 94 -7.69 -9.29 -3.58
N LEU A 95 -8.91 -8.87 -3.88
CA LEU A 95 -10.02 -8.95 -2.94
C LEU A 95 -11.21 -9.59 -3.63
N PRO A 96 -12.06 -10.30 -2.88
CA PRO A 96 -13.32 -10.82 -3.43
C PRO A 96 -14.45 -9.81 -3.39
N THR A 97 -14.20 -8.59 -2.89
CA THR A 97 -15.19 -7.54 -2.74
C THR A 97 -14.66 -6.26 -3.37
N PRO A 98 -15.54 -5.30 -3.70
CA PRO A 98 -15.09 -4.07 -4.37
C PRO A 98 -14.37 -3.09 -3.45
N TRP A 99 -14.22 -3.42 -2.17
CA TRP A 99 -13.44 -2.56 -1.27
C TRP A 99 -12.92 -3.40 -0.12
N GLY A 100 -11.93 -2.85 0.57
CA GLY A 100 -11.37 -3.44 1.77
C GLY A 100 -10.37 -2.49 2.39
N THR A 101 -9.65 -2.96 3.38
CA THR A 101 -8.61 -2.15 4.04
C THR A 101 -7.33 -2.95 4.21
N MET A 102 -6.22 -2.23 4.26
CA MET A 102 -4.91 -2.78 4.60
C MET A 102 -4.28 -1.93 5.68
N GLU A 103 -3.61 -2.58 6.60
CA GLU A 103 -2.79 -1.93 7.62
C GLU A 103 -1.80 -2.95 8.14
N GLY A 104 -0.81 -2.51 8.88
CA GLY A 104 0.14 -3.46 9.40
C GLY A 104 1.36 -2.81 9.99
N THR A 105 2.47 -3.55 9.98
CA THR A 105 3.75 -3.08 10.50
C THR A 105 4.88 -3.63 9.65
N TYR A 106 5.98 -2.90 9.66
CA TYR A 106 7.27 -3.41 9.22
C TYR A 106 8.14 -3.59 10.45
N GLN A 107 8.81 -4.75 10.54
CA GLN A 107 9.74 -4.98 11.64
C GLN A 107 11.07 -4.39 11.22
N MET A 108 11.55 -3.43 11.99
CA MET A 108 12.76 -2.69 11.68
C MET A 108 13.87 -3.07 12.66
N GLU A 109 15.11 -3.00 12.19
CA GLU A 109 16.27 -3.31 13.02
C GLU A 109 17.33 -2.23 12.83
N ARG A 110 17.87 -1.74 13.94
CA ARG A 110 18.97 -0.79 13.92
C ARG A 110 20.29 -1.52 13.95
N ASP A 111 21.35 -0.81 13.60
CA ASP A 111 22.70 -1.42 13.55
C ASP A 111 23.14 -1.94 14.90
N ASP A 112 22.63 -1.40 16.00
CA ASP A 112 22.98 -1.87 17.34
C ASP A 112 22.14 -3.07 17.78
N GLY A 113 21.26 -3.58 16.93
CA GLY A 113 20.44 -4.72 17.23
C GLY A 113 19.07 -4.40 17.80
N GLU A 114 18.79 -3.14 18.06
CA GLU A 114 17.46 -2.74 18.54
C GLU A 114 16.43 -3.00 17.46
N THR A 115 15.28 -3.57 17.84
CA THR A 115 14.19 -3.82 16.89
C THR A 115 12.94 -3.07 17.35
N PHE A 116 12.11 -2.72 16.37
CA PHE A 116 10.83 -2.07 16.66
C PHE A 116 9.91 -2.24 15.46
N ASP A 117 8.62 -2.04 15.67
CA ASP A 117 7.62 -2.12 14.61
C ASP A 117 7.29 -0.72 14.13
N ALA A 118 7.47 -0.49 12.83
CA ALA A 118 7.06 0.76 12.21
C ALA A 118 5.65 0.58 11.68
N ASN A 119 4.75 1.46 12.07
CA ASN A 119 3.34 1.33 11.72
C ASN A 119 3.08 1.70 10.27
N ILE A 120 2.22 0.90 9.64
CA ILE A 120 1.63 1.23 8.35
C ILE A 120 0.19 1.62 8.65
N GLY A 121 -0.14 2.89 8.46
CA GLY A 121 -1.48 3.36 8.75
C GLY A 121 -2.50 2.72 7.83
N ARG A 122 -3.74 2.58 8.33
CA ARG A 122 -4.79 1.96 7.53
C ARG A 122 -5.05 2.79 6.28
N PHE A 123 -5.18 2.10 5.14
CA PHE A 123 -5.62 2.73 3.91
C PHE A 123 -6.64 1.81 3.24
N TYR A 124 -7.49 2.42 2.41
CA TYR A 124 -8.61 1.72 1.80
C TYR A 124 -8.26 1.30 0.39
N LEU A 125 -8.71 0.08 0.05
CA LEU A 125 -8.73 -0.42 -1.31
C LEU A 125 -10.17 -0.28 -1.78
N ALA A 126 -10.42 0.51 -2.81
CA ALA A 126 -11.78 0.77 -3.23
C ALA A 126 -11.84 0.97 -4.73
N VAL A 127 -12.88 0.40 -5.33
CA VAL A 127 -13.18 0.64 -6.73
C VAL A 127 -13.64 2.08 -6.85
N GLN A 128 -12.92 2.88 -7.64
CA GLN A 128 -13.24 4.28 -7.78
C GLN A 128 -14.30 4.48 -8.84
N ARG A 129 -15.23 5.38 -8.54
CA ARG A 129 -16.20 5.76 -9.54
C ARG A 129 -15.56 6.71 -10.52
N GLU A 130 -16.09 6.68 -11.73
CA GLU A 130 -15.52 7.48 -12.82
C GLU A 130 -15.46 8.96 -12.47
N SER A 131 -16.47 9.46 -11.78
CA SER A 131 -16.51 10.86 -11.40
C SER A 131 -15.41 11.25 -10.43
N GLU A 132 -14.76 10.28 -9.82
CA GLU A 132 -13.71 10.56 -8.85
C GLU A 132 -12.34 10.47 -9.45
N GLN A 133 -12.26 9.87 -10.63
CA GLN A 133 -10.95 9.66 -11.21
C GLN A 133 -10.43 10.87 -11.92
N LYS A 134 -11.06 11.56 -12.18
CA LYS A 134 -10.68 12.50 -12.87
C LYS A 134 -9.63 13.17 -12.79
N PRO A 135 -9.51 12.69 -13.31
CA PRO A 135 -8.74 13.05 -13.57
C PRO A 135 -7.84 13.02 -13.93
N GLU A 136 -7.74 12.67 -14.18
CA GLU A 136 -7.17 12.42 -14.47
C GLU A 136 -6.47 11.83 -15.01
N ARG A 137 -6.45 11.77 -15.53
CA ARG A 137 -6.37 11.07 -16.07
C ARG A 137 -6.29 10.88 -16.97
N LYS A 138 -6.46 10.86 -17.51
CA LYS A 138 -7.01 10.73 -18.20
C LYS A 138 -7.12 10.46 -18.79
N PRO A 139 -7.07 10.54 -19.32
CA PRO A 139 -7.68 10.38 -19.81
C PRO A 139 -7.75 9.67 -20.31
N ALA A 140 -7.86 9.36 -20.65
CA ALA A 140 -8.48 8.96 -20.78
C ALA A 140 -8.68 8.40 -21.25
N ARG A 141 -8.77 8.19 -21.88
CA ARG A 141 -9.57 7.83 -22.22
C ARG A 141 -10.11 7.52 -22.63
N PRO A 142 -10.13 7.43 -22.99
CA PRO A 142 -11.01 7.34 -23.08
C PRO A 142 -11.28 6.63 -23.19
N ASN A 143 -11.40 6.38 -23.55
CA ASN A 143 -12.04 6.21 -23.38
C ASN A 143 -12.39 5.68 -23.30
N ALA A 144 -12.23 5.31 -23.72
CA ALA A 144 -12.92 5.20 -23.46
C ALA A 144 -13.41 4.82 -23.21
N GLY A 145 -13.21 4.75 -23.62
CA GLY A 145 -13.99 4.78 -23.22
C GLY A 145 -14.05 4.49 -22.78
N ARG A 146 -13.92 4.42 -22.83
CA ARG A 146 -14.13 4.69 -22.27
C ARG A 146 -14.17 4.50 -21.71
N LYS A 147 -13.95 4.34 -21.88
CA LYS A 147 -14.03 4.59 -21.35
C LYS A 147 -13.89 4.37 -20.72
N PRO A 148 -13.59 4.28 -20.68
CA PRO A 148 -13.43 4.48 -20.07
C PRO A 148 -12.97 4.22 -19.53
N ARG A 149 -12.46 4.25 -19.35
CA ARG A 149 -12.23 4.39 -18.79
C ARG A 149 -12.14 4.36 -18.15
N GLY A 150 -11.47 4.17 -18.22
CA GLY A 150 -11.54 4.22 -17.58
C GLY A 150 -11.49 4.49 -17.23
#